data_b5d68ffb94c3090fc9e9448c14a0e13c
#
_entry.id   b5d68ffb94c3090fc9e9448c14a0e13c
#
_cell.length_a   1.000
_cell.length_b   1.000
_cell.length_c   1.000
_cell.angle_alpha   90.00
_cell.angle_beta   90.00
_cell.angle_gamma   90.00
#
_symmetry.space_group_name_H-M   'P 1'
#
loop_
_entity.id
_entity.type
_entity.pdbx_description
1 polymer ?
#
loop_
_entity_poly.entity_id
_entity_poly.type
_entity_poly.pdbx_seq_one_letter_code
_entity_poly.pdbx_strand_id
1 'polypeptide(L)'
;MDGMLSQDEINALLAGANLDDGADAAANTTDETLTDEQKDAIGEVSNISMGTAATTLSTLLNQPVNITTPQVTYMTWDELADSYDRPCVFLQIQYTAGLDGNNVLVLKEHDVRIITDLMMGGNGDVNDDEPIGELHLSAIGEAMNQMMGSAATSMSSMLGKKIDISPPIASLIDLNVKQDGDKLPEFLNTKFVKVAFRMTIGNL
;
A
#
# COMPACT_ATOMS: atom_id res chain seq x y z
N MET A 1 41.96 -3.20 0.15
CA MET A 1 41.80 -2.87 -1.27
C MET A 1 40.44 -2.21 -1.39
N ASP A 2 40.53 -0.90 -1.56
CA ASP A 2 39.44 0.01 -1.38
C ASP A 2 38.53 0.02 -2.60
N GLY A 3 37.30 -0.42 -2.41
CA GLY A 3 36.21 -0.35 -3.41
C GLY A 3 35.34 0.88 -3.23
N MET A 4 35.90 2.03 -2.86
CA MET A 4 35.17 3.29 -2.86
C MET A 4 35.36 3.96 -4.21
N LEU A 5 34.24 4.22 -4.91
CA LEU A 5 34.21 5.04 -6.12
C LEU A 5 34.78 6.42 -5.82
N SER A 6 35.62 6.90 -6.70
CA SER A 6 36.17 8.26 -6.59
C SER A 6 35.09 9.31 -6.84
N GLN A 7 35.25 10.51 -6.28
CA GLN A 7 34.30 11.61 -6.46
C GLN A 7 34.10 11.94 -7.97
N ASP A 8 35.10 11.69 -8.81
CA ASP A 8 35.02 11.91 -10.25
C ASP A 8 34.18 10.83 -10.95
N GLU A 9 34.20 9.58 -10.48
CA GLU A 9 33.31 8.51 -10.97
C GLU A 9 31.85 8.74 -10.54
N ILE A 10 31.64 9.24 -9.33
CA ILE A 10 30.28 9.62 -8.84
C ILE A 10 29.74 10.79 -9.67
N ASN A 11 30.56 11.80 -9.95
CA ASN A 11 30.16 12.95 -10.78
C ASN A 11 29.92 12.56 -12.24
N ALA A 12 30.66 11.60 -12.78
CA ALA A 12 30.44 11.08 -14.14
C ALA A 12 29.14 10.29 -14.24
N LEU A 13 28.75 9.53 -13.21
CA LEU A 13 27.48 8.83 -13.12
C LEU A 13 26.31 9.81 -13.01
N LEU A 14 26.46 10.89 -12.24
CA LEU A 14 25.46 11.96 -12.12
C LEU A 14 25.34 12.81 -13.39
N ALA A 15 26.44 13.03 -14.12
CA ALA A 15 26.44 13.76 -15.40
C ALA A 15 25.87 12.93 -16.56
N GLY A 16 25.96 11.59 -16.50
CA GLY A 16 25.32 10.70 -17.46
C GLY A 16 23.78 10.64 -17.33
N ALA A 17 23.23 11.11 -16.21
CA ALA A 17 21.79 11.19 -15.99
C ALA A 17 21.15 12.49 -16.53
N ASN A 18 21.93 13.43 -17.12
CA ASN A 18 21.46 14.75 -17.52
C ASN A 18 21.82 15.14 -18.96
N LEU A 19 21.71 14.25 -19.92
CA LEU A 19 21.81 14.59 -21.35
C LEU A 19 20.78 13.81 -22.17
N ASP A 20 19.56 14.33 -22.27
CA ASP A 20 18.98 14.62 -23.58
C ASP A 20 17.78 15.56 -23.42
N ASP A 21 18.00 16.83 -23.77
CA ASP A 21 16.95 17.78 -24.03
C ASP A 21 16.89 17.94 -25.56
N GLY A 22 15.84 17.37 -26.18
CA GLY A 22 15.61 17.63 -27.60
C GLY A 22 14.79 16.58 -28.34
N ALA A 23 13.46 16.82 -28.42
CA ALA A 23 12.57 16.47 -29.52
C ALA A 23 12.37 14.99 -29.89
N ASP A 24 11.30 14.40 -29.49
CA ASP A 24 10.16 13.94 -30.29
C ASP A 24 9.25 13.07 -29.41
N ALA A 25 8.00 13.49 -29.31
CA ALA A 25 6.96 12.71 -28.66
C ALA A 25 6.60 11.50 -29.52
N ALA A 26 7.34 10.41 -29.34
CA ALA A 26 6.91 9.09 -29.71
C ALA A 26 6.69 8.33 -28.39
N ALA A 27 5.44 7.98 -28.11
CA ALA A 27 5.04 7.15 -27.00
C ALA A 27 5.82 5.82 -27.05
N ASN A 28 6.99 5.78 -26.45
CA ASN A 28 7.67 4.55 -26.10
C ASN A 28 7.03 4.08 -24.79
N THR A 29 6.00 3.26 -24.89
CA THR A 29 5.62 2.34 -23.83
C THR A 29 6.73 1.31 -23.66
N THR A 30 7.84 1.71 -23.09
CA THR A 30 8.76 0.76 -22.49
C THR A 30 8.00 0.12 -21.36
N ASP A 31 7.87 -1.18 -21.42
CA ASP A 31 7.34 -2.03 -20.36
C ASP A 31 8.34 -1.93 -19.19
N GLU A 32 8.30 -0.81 -18.44
CA GLU A 32 9.17 -0.53 -17.31
C GLU A 32 8.77 -1.45 -16.17
N THR A 33 9.32 -2.66 -16.20
CA THR A 33 9.20 -3.60 -15.09
C THR A 33 10.30 -3.30 -14.09
N LEU A 34 9.97 -3.23 -12.77
CA LEU A 34 10.97 -3.12 -11.71
C LEU A 34 11.99 -4.27 -11.83
N THR A 35 13.26 -3.97 -11.63
CA THR A 35 14.28 -5.00 -11.46
C THR A 35 14.04 -5.78 -10.17
N ASP A 36 14.63 -6.96 -10.06
CA ASP A 36 14.49 -7.76 -8.84
C ASP A 36 15.07 -7.03 -7.61
N GLU A 37 16.16 -6.28 -7.79
CA GLU A 37 16.75 -5.42 -6.74
C GLU A 37 15.79 -4.30 -6.29
N GLN A 38 15.02 -3.72 -7.22
CA GLN A 38 14.01 -2.71 -6.91
C GLN A 38 12.82 -3.32 -6.17
N LYS A 39 12.38 -4.53 -6.54
CA LYS A 39 11.33 -5.25 -5.82
C LYS A 39 11.77 -5.62 -4.41
N ASP A 40 13.02 -6.08 -4.24
CA ASP A 40 13.59 -6.40 -2.94
C ASP A 40 13.66 -5.15 -2.05
N ALA A 41 14.10 -4.01 -2.59
CA ALA A 41 14.14 -2.75 -1.86
C ALA A 41 12.74 -2.28 -1.42
N ILE A 42 11.73 -2.36 -2.31
CA ILE A 42 10.33 -2.06 -1.97
C ILE A 42 9.83 -3.02 -0.90
N GLY A 43 10.13 -4.31 -1.04
CA GLY A 43 9.76 -5.35 -0.08
C GLY A 43 10.34 -5.07 1.31
N GLU A 44 11.61 -4.71 1.41
CA GLU A 44 12.28 -4.42 2.69
C GLU A 44 11.71 -3.16 3.36
N VAL A 45 11.57 -2.06 2.62
CA VAL A 45 10.95 -0.82 3.14
C VAL A 45 9.52 -1.10 3.61
N SER A 46 8.76 -1.86 2.85
CA SER A 46 7.38 -2.22 3.20
C SER A 46 7.33 -3.14 4.41
N ASN A 47 8.24 -4.12 4.52
CA ASN A 47 8.32 -5.03 5.64
C ASN A 47 8.58 -4.31 6.96
N ILE A 48 9.57 -3.42 6.99
CA ILE A 48 9.94 -2.65 8.19
C ILE A 48 8.81 -1.70 8.59
N SER A 49 8.26 -0.94 7.63
CA SER A 49 7.19 0.03 7.91
C SER A 49 5.90 -0.64 8.35
N MET A 50 5.50 -1.73 7.72
CA MET A 50 4.29 -2.48 8.07
C MET A 50 4.46 -3.28 9.37
N GLY A 51 5.68 -3.73 9.72
CA GLY A 51 5.97 -4.29 11.02
C GLY A 51 5.72 -3.29 12.17
N THR A 52 6.11 -2.03 11.98
CA THR A 52 5.81 -0.94 12.92
C THR A 52 4.31 -0.65 12.97
N ALA A 53 3.66 -0.63 11.80
CA ALA A 53 2.22 -0.44 11.67
C ALA A 53 1.40 -1.55 12.37
N ALA A 54 1.84 -2.80 12.29
CA ALA A 54 1.22 -3.93 12.99
C ALA A 54 1.21 -3.75 14.50
N THR A 55 2.26 -3.17 15.09
CA THR A 55 2.31 -2.86 16.52
C THR A 55 1.26 -1.82 16.90
N THR A 56 1.05 -0.80 16.08
CA THR A 56 0.00 0.20 16.29
C THR A 56 -1.39 -0.44 16.23
N LEU A 57 -1.63 -1.30 15.22
CA LEU A 57 -2.89 -2.02 15.10
C LEU A 57 -3.11 -2.99 16.26
N SER A 58 -2.07 -3.68 16.74
CA SER A 58 -2.13 -4.53 17.95
C SER A 58 -2.62 -3.76 19.17
N THR A 59 -2.12 -2.54 19.35
CA THR A 59 -2.52 -1.69 20.47
C THR A 59 -3.98 -1.25 20.34
N LEU A 60 -4.40 -0.89 19.13
CA LEU A 60 -5.78 -0.46 18.85
C LEU A 60 -6.80 -1.57 19.07
N LEU A 61 -6.49 -2.78 18.61
CA LEU A 61 -7.38 -3.94 18.70
C LEU A 61 -7.27 -4.69 20.03
N ASN A 62 -6.29 -4.36 20.87
CA ASN A 62 -5.94 -5.11 22.08
C ASN A 62 -5.74 -6.62 21.81
N GLN A 63 -5.19 -6.94 20.64
CA GLN A 63 -4.89 -8.28 20.17
C GLN A 63 -3.51 -8.30 19.51
N PRO A 64 -2.74 -9.40 19.61
CA PRO A 64 -1.50 -9.52 18.86
C PRO A 64 -1.77 -9.49 17.34
N VAL A 65 -1.12 -8.58 16.63
CA VAL A 65 -1.16 -8.51 15.16
C VAL A 65 0.20 -8.86 14.61
N ASN A 66 0.27 -9.88 13.75
CA ASN A 66 1.48 -10.29 13.07
C ASN A 66 1.31 -10.15 11.57
N ILE A 67 2.35 -9.64 10.90
CA ILE A 67 2.39 -9.46 9.45
C ILE A 67 3.58 -10.27 8.91
N THR A 68 3.35 -11.03 7.84
CA THR A 68 4.41 -11.80 7.18
C THR A 68 5.27 -10.92 6.28
N THR A 69 6.41 -11.46 5.84
CA THR A 69 7.23 -10.85 4.79
C THR A 69 6.38 -10.64 3.53
N PRO A 70 6.44 -9.45 2.91
CA PRO A 70 5.62 -9.13 1.75
C PRO A 70 6.06 -9.86 0.47
N GLN A 71 5.12 -10.01 -0.44
CA GLN A 71 5.38 -10.38 -1.82
C GLN A 71 5.14 -9.15 -2.70
N VAL A 72 6.14 -8.76 -3.49
CA VAL A 72 6.09 -7.62 -4.40
C VAL A 72 5.90 -8.12 -5.83
N THR A 73 4.81 -7.73 -6.47
CA THR A 73 4.48 -8.13 -7.85
C THR A 73 3.93 -6.94 -8.63
N TYR A 74 4.05 -6.98 -9.96
CA TYR A 74 3.28 -6.11 -10.84
C TYR A 74 1.91 -6.71 -11.11
N MET A 75 0.92 -5.84 -11.25
CA MET A 75 -0.45 -6.24 -11.50
C MET A 75 -1.19 -5.16 -12.27
N THR A 76 -2.11 -5.56 -13.11
CA THR A 76 -3.11 -4.71 -13.73
C THR A 76 -4.41 -4.74 -12.92
N TRP A 77 -5.32 -3.83 -13.23
CA TRP A 77 -6.65 -3.83 -12.59
C TRP A 77 -7.42 -5.13 -12.84
N ASP A 78 -7.39 -5.63 -14.07
CA ASP A 78 -8.12 -6.88 -14.44
C ASP A 78 -7.58 -8.08 -13.64
N GLU A 79 -6.25 -8.21 -13.53
CA GLU A 79 -5.63 -9.27 -12.72
C GLU A 79 -5.96 -9.14 -11.22
N LEU A 80 -6.07 -7.90 -10.71
CA LEU A 80 -6.51 -7.66 -9.34
C LEU A 80 -7.96 -8.07 -9.16
N ALA A 81 -8.85 -7.67 -10.09
CA ALA A 81 -10.26 -8.01 -10.05
C ALA A 81 -10.49 -9.52 -10.06
N ASP A 82 -9.78 -10.24 -10.94
CA ASP A 82 -9.85 -11.71 -11.04
C ASP A 82 -9.34 -12.43 -9.77
N SER A 83 -8.58 -11.74 -8.91
CA SER A 83 -8.06 -12.32 -7.67
C SER A 83 -9.01 -12.27 -6.48
N TYR A 84 -10.20 -11.64 -6.64
CA TYR A 84 -11.21 -11.50 -5.59
C TYR A 84 -12.59 -11.92 -6.09
N ASP A 85 -13.24 -12.83 -5.35
CA ASP A 85 -14.57 -13.35 -5.68
C ASP A 85 -15.73 -12.51 -5.11
N ARG A 86 -15.43 -11.53 -4.26
CA ARG A 86 -16.42 -10.69 -3.55
C ARG A 86 -15.96 -9.23 -3.54
N PRO A 87 -16.89 -8.29 -3.26
CA PRO A 87 -16.54 -6.90 -3.02
C PRO A 87 -15.44 -6.75 -1.97
N CYS A 88 -14.63 -5.72 -2.12
CA CYS A 88 -13.53 -5.40 -1.22
C CYS A 88 -13.66 -3.97 -0.72
N VAL A 89 -13.12 -3.70 0.46
CA VAL A 89 -12.98 -2.34 0.98
C VAL A 89 -11.64 -1.77 0.52
N PHE A 90 -11.72 -0.68 -0.21
CA PHE A 90 -10.59 0.11 -0.68
C PHE A 90 -10.38 1.30 0.24
N LEU A 91 -9.13 1.50 0.68
CA LEU A 91 -8.75 2.69 1.42
C LEU A 91 -7.69 3.42 0.62
N GLN A 92 -8.08 4.53 0.03
CA GLN A 92 -7.20 5.39 -0.76
C GLN A 92 -6.47 6.37 0.14
N ILE A 93 -5.16 6.45 -0.02
CA ILE A 93 -4.25 7.31 0.75
C ILE A 93 -3.33 8.01 -0.25
N GLN A 94 -3.11 9.31 -0.08
CA GLN A 94 -2.14 10.08 -0.86
C GLN A 94 -0.93 10.43 -0.01
N TYR A 95 0.26 10.40 -0.60
CA TYR A 95 1.41 11.02 0.01
C TYR A 95 1.31 12.54 -0.15
N THR A 96 1.39 13.26 0.98
CA THR A 96 1.30 14.72 1.01
C THR A 96 2.66 15.40 1.16
N ALA A 97 3.69 14.65 1.54
CA ALA A 97 5.08 15.07 1.61
C ALA A 97 6.05 13.89 1.50
N GLY A 98 7.21 14.13 0.94
CA GLY A 98 8.36 13.21 0.94
C GLY A 98 8.34 12.13 -0.13
N LEU A 99 7.19 11.61 -0.50
CA LEU A 99 6.96 10.72 -1.63
C LEU A 99 5.91 11.32 -2.53
N ASP A 100 5.91 10.94 -3.79
CA ASP A 100 4.89 11.29 -4.76
C ASP A 100 4.10 10.05 -5.13
N GLY A 101 2.77 10.19 -5.25
CA GLY A 101 1.88 9.10 -5.64
C GLY A 101 0.78 8.78 -4.63
N ASN A 102 0.10 7.69 -4.93
CA ASN A 102 -1.04 7.19 -4.17
C ASN A 102 -0.76 5.77 -3.67
N ASN A 103 -1.39 5.43 -2.55
CA ASN A 103 -1.42 4.09 -2.00
C ASN A 103 -2.88 3.66 -1.84
N VAL A 104 -3.19 2.42 -2.17
CA VAL A 104 -4.50 1.83 -1.93
C VAL A 104 -4.32 0.55 -1.12
N LEU A 105 -4.97 0.50 0.04
CA LEU A 105 -5.12 -0.74 0.79
C LEU A 105 -6.39 -1.45 0.32
N VAL A 106 -6.28 -2.73 0.05
CA VAL A 106 -7.40 -3.59 -0.36
C VAL A 106 -7.64 -4.62 0.72
N LEU A 107 -8.79 -4.57 1.35
CA LEU A 107 -9.18 -5.48 2.44
C LEU A 107 -10.44 -6.25 2.05
N LYS A 108 -10.51 -7.51 2.44
CA LYS A 108 -11.73 -8.32 2.30
C LYS A 108 -12.80 -7.84 3.28
N GLU A 109 -14.06 -7.96 2.89
CA GLU A 109 -15.18 -7.60 3.77
C GLU A 109 -15.14 -8.31 5.12
N HIS A 110 -14.81 -9.61 5.12
CA HIS A 110 -14.67 -10.41 6.34
C HIS A 110 -13.64 -9.81 7.30
N ASP A 111 -12.45 -9.45 6.79
CA ASP A 111 -11.38 -8.88 7.59
C ASP A 111 -11.77 -7.50 8.17
N VAL A 112 -12.52 -6.71 7.39
CA VAL A 112 -13.06 -5.41 7.85
C VAL A 112 -14.05 -5.59 8.98
N ARG A 113 -14.95 -6.60 8.90
CA ARG A 113 -15.89 -6.92 9.99
C ARG A 113 -15.17 -7.32 11.27
N ILE A 114 -14.17 -8.19 11.16
CA ILE A 114 -13.36 -8.62 12.32
C ILE A 114 -12.68 -7.43 12.99
N ILE A 115 -11.98 -6.61 12.20
CA ILE A 115 -11.27 -5.43 12.73
C ILE A 115 -12.26 -4.46 13.40
N THR A 116 -13.40 -4.20 12.76
CA THR A 116 -14.43 -3.32 13.31
C THR A 116 -15.01 -3.87 14.61
N ASP A 117 -15.35 -5.16 14.65
CA ASP A 117 -15.89 -5.80 15.86
C ASP A 117 -14.90 -5.71 17.02
N LEU A 118 -13.62 -6.02 16.79
CA LEU A 118 -12.58 -5.89 17.80
C LEU A 118 -12.39 -4.45 18.29
N MET A 119 -12.48 -3.46 17.39
CA MET A 119 -12.43 -2.04 17.77
C MET A 119 -13.60 -1.61 18.66
N MET A 120 -14.75 -2.24 18.46
CA MET A 120 -15.97 -2.02 19.26
C MET A 120 -15.99 -2.83 20.57
N GLY A 121 -14.94 -3.60 20.85
CA GLY A 121 -14.80 -4.41 22.06
C GLY A 121 -15.40 -5.81 21.94
N GLY A 122 -15.69 -6.26 20.73
CA GLY A 122 -16.10 -7.64 20.44
C GLY A 122 -14.96 -8.64 20.51
N ASN A 123 -15.20 -9.84 20.03
CA ASN A 123 -14.28 -10.98 20.06
C ASN A 123 -13.83 -11.45 18.67
N GLY A 124 -14.27 -10.78 17.61
CA GLY A 124 -13.97 -11.13 16.21
C GLY A 124 -14.89 -12.21 15.62
N ASP A 125 -15.94 -12.63 16.35
CA ASP A 125 -16.95 -13.56 15.84
C ASP A 125 -18.02 -12.77 15.06
N VAL A 126 -17.88 -12.75 13.74
CA VAL A 126 -18.66 -11.88 12.84
C VAL A 126 -19.53 -12.69 11.87
N ASN A 127 -20.65 -12.10 11.48
CA ASN A 127 -21.54 -12.67 10.47
C ASN A 127 -21.22 -12.11 9.08
N ASP A 128 -20.81 -12.98 8.16
CA ASP A 128 -20.48 -12.60 6.78
C ASP A 128 -21.68 -12.19 5.93
N ASP A 129 -22.89 -12.52 6.35
CA ASP A 129 -24.13 -12.13 5.65
C ASP A 129 -24.56 -10.68 5.97
N GLU A 130 -23.95 -10.06 6.98
CA GLU A 130 -24.23 -8.68 7.33
C GLU A 130 -23.53 -7.72 6.34
N PRO A 131 -24.25 -6.77 5.72
CA PRO A 131 -23.63 -5.86 4.75
C PRO A 131 -22.65 -4.89 5.43
N ILE A 132 -21.58 -4.56 4.72
CA ILE A 132 -20.68 -3.47 5.12
C ILE A 132 -21.44 -2.14 5.05
N GLY A 133 -21.56 -1.46 6.19
CA GLY A 133 -22.20 -0.15 6.32
C GLY A 133 -21.23 0.97 6.68
N GLU A 134 -21.75 2.18 6.87
CA GLU A 134 -20.95 3.38 7.20
C GLU A 134 -20.12 3.20 8.49
N LEU A 135 -20.65 2.47 9.48
CA LEU A 135 -19.92 2.18 10.71
C LEU A 135 -18.64 1.39 10.42
N HIS A 136 -18.74 0.36 9.59
CA HIS A 136 -17.58 -0.45 9.20
C HIS A 136 -16.54 0.38 8.43
N LEU A 137 -17.00 1.19 7.45
CA LEU A 137 -16.11 2.04 6.66
C LEU A 137 -15.43 3.11 7.53
N SER A 138 -16.14 3.69 8.48
CA SER A 138 -15.58 4.68 9.40
C SER A 138 -14.57 4.06 10.36
N ALA A 139 -14.89 2.91 10.95
CA ALA A 139 -14.00 2.22 11.89
C ALA A 139 -12.73 1.73 11.21
N ILE A 140 -12.85 1.09 10.03
CA ILE A 140 -11.67 0.63 9.29
C ILE A 140 -10.82 1.81 8.78
N GLY A 141 -11.47 2.92 8.38
CA GLY A 141 -10.78 4.16 8.01
C GLY A 141 -9.91 4.68 9.13
N GLU A 142 -10.43 4.72 10.36
CA GLU A 142 -9.67 5.15 11.54
C GLU A 142 -8.54 4.16 11.90
N ALA A 143 -8.80 2.86 11.89
CA ALA A 143 -7.78 1.85 12.13
C ALA A 143 -6.60 1.98 11.16
N MET A 144 -6.92 2.11 9.87
CA MET A 144 -5.91 2.24 8.81
C MET A 144 -5.22 3.60 8.84
N ASN A 145 -5.91 4.67 9.27
CA ASN A 145 -5.28 5.98 9.46
C ASN A 145 -4.15 5.92 10.51
N GLN A 146 -4.41 5.31 11.66
CA GLN A 146 -3.41 5.15 12.71
C GLN A 146 -2.28 4.21 12.28
N MET A 147 -2.63 3.09 11.66
CA MET A 147 -1.67 2.11 11.15
C MET A 147 -0.73 2.73 10.12
N MET A 148 -1.28 3.39 9.11
CA MET A 148 -0.50 3.98 8.01
C MET A 148 0.26 5.24 8.45
N GLY A 149 -0.23 5.99 9.41
CA GLY A 149 0.51 7.09 10.07
C GLY A 149 1.78 6.58 10.74
N SER A 150 1.70 5.44 11.42
CA SER A 150 2.85 4.75 12.02
C SER A 150 3.83 4.25 10.95
N ALA A 151 3.33 3.67 9.85
CA ALA A 151 4.14 3.26 8.71
C ALA A 151 4.88 4.45 8.07
N ALA A 152 4.21 5.58 7.87
CA ALA A 152 4.80 6.80 7.32
C ALA A 152 5.92 7.36 8.23
N THR A 153 5.73 7.30 9.54
CA THR A 153 6.76 7.68 10.52
C THR A 153 7.98 6.76 10.43
N SER A 154 7.77 5.45 10.31
CA SER A 154 8.84 4.47 10.12
C SER A 154 9.60 4.72 8.81
N MET A 155 8.89 4.93 7.70
CA MET A 155 9.51 5.28 6.42
C MET A 155 10.29 6.59 6.50
N SER A 156 9.77 7.61 7.21
CA SER A 156 10.46 8.89 7.41
C SER A 156 11.81 8.70 8.08
N SER A 157 11.86 7.85 9.11
CA SER A 157 13.10 7.55 9.84
C SER A 157 14.08 6.77 8.98
N MET A 158 13.59 5.81 8.20
CA MET A 158 14.42 4.94 7.36
C MET A 158 15.02 5.69 6.17
N LEU A 159 14.23 6.55 5.52
CA LEU A 159 14.64 7.31 4.34
C LEU A 159 15.28 8.67 4.67
N GLY A 160 15.36 9.04 5.95
CA GLY A 160 15.95 10.30 6.39
C GLY A 160 15.24 11.56 5.87
N LYS A 161 13.95 11.45 5.55
CA LYS A 161 13.14 12.57 5.06
C LYS A 161 11.71 12.50 5.61
N LYS A 162 11.07 13.66 5.74
CA LYS A 162 9.69 13.74 6.19
C LYS A 162 8.76 13.11 5.16
N ILE A 163 7.97 12.11 5.58
CA ILE A 163 6.91 11.50 4.79
C ILE A 163 5.59 11.70 5.53
N ASP A 164 4.65 12.35 4.88
CA ASP A 164 3.29 12.55 5.38
C ASP A 164 2.27 11.93 4.41
N ILE A 165 1.12 11.54 4.96
CA ILE A 165 0.01 10.97 4.21
C ILE A 165 -1.29 11.70 4.49
N SER A 166 -2.23 11.64 3.55
CA SER A 166 -3.62 12.06 3.78
C SER A 166 -4.36 11.05 4.65
N PRO A 167 -5.44 11.44 5.34
CA PRO A 167 -6.36 10.46 5.92
C PRO A 167 -6.89 9.51 4.85
N PRO A 168 -7.07 8.20 5.17
CA PRO A 168 -7.64 7.23 4.24
C PRO A 168 -9.09 7.56 3.90
N ILE A 169 -9.47 7.36 2.63
CA ILE A 169 -10.86 7.39 2.19
C ILE A 169 -11.28 5.95 1.93
N ALA A 170 -12.20 5.43 2.77
CA ALA A 170 -12.72 4.07 2.67
C ALA A 170 -13.94 4.01 1.75
N SER A 171 -13.98 3.03 0.86
CA SER A 171 -15.12 2.75 -0.02
C SER A 171 -15.27 1.25 -0.28
N LEU A 172 -16.51 0.78 -0.38
CA LEU A 172 -16.80 -0.58 -0.81
C LEU A 172 -16.84 -0.62 -2.33
N ILE A 173 -16.01 -1.49 -2.94
CA ILE A 173 -15.90 -1.64 -4.39
C ILE A 173 -16.17 -3.08 -4.77
N ASP A 174 -17.13 -3.29 -5.68
CA ASP A 174 -17.34 -4.56 -6.34
C ASP A 174 -16.44 -4.61 -7.59
N LEU A 175 -15.41 -5.43 -7.53
CA LEU A 175 -14.41 -5.56 -8.58
C LEU A 175 -14.98 -6.23 -9.86
N ASN A 176 -16.07 -7.00 -9.74
CA ASN A 176 -16.70 -7.69 -10.85
C ASN A 176 -17.62 -6.78 -11.68
N VAL A 177 -18.01 -5.63 -11.13
CA VAL A 177 -18.78 -4.62 -11.84
C VAL A 177 -17.80 -3.68 -12.53
N LYS A 178 -17.78 -3.66 -13.87
CA LYS A 178 -17.03 -2.62 -14.61
C LYS A 178 -17.55 -1.27 -14.13
N GLN A 179 -16.78 -0.62 -13.27
CA GLN A 179 -17.10 0.70 -12.76
C GLN A 179 -16.96 1.69 -13.93
N ASP A 180 -18.00 2.50 -14.15
CA ASP A 180 -17.85 3.70 -14.97
C ASP A 180 -16.66 4.49 -14.42
N GLY A 181 -15.70 4.85 -15.29
CA GLY A 181 -14.34 5.28 -14.98
C GLY A 181 -14.16 6.46 -14.00
N ASP A 182 -15.25 7.00 -13.42
CA ASP A 182 -15.23 8.13 -12.49
C ASP A 182 -14.95 7.78 -11.02
N LYS A 183 -14.86 6.48 -10.66
CA LYS A 183 -14.71 6.06 -9.26
C LYS A 183 -13.37 5.44 -8.91
N LEU A 184 -12.58 5.06 -9.90
CA LEU A 184 -11.26 4.48 -9.69
C LEU A 184 -10.18 5.57 -9.82
N PRO A 185 -9.17 5.56 -8.94
CA PRO A 185 -8.00 6.40 -9.13
C PRO A 185 -7.35 6.15 -10.49
N GLU A 186 -6.96 7.21 -11.20
CA GLU A 186 -6.38 7.12 -12.55
C GLU A 186 -5.18 6.18 -12.65
N PHE A 187 -4.37 6.08 -11.59
CA PHE A 187 -3.19 5.21 -11.57
C PHE A 187 -3.54 3.72 -11.64
N LEU A 188 -4.76 3.31 -11.28
CA LEU A 188 -5.21 1.92 -11.40
C LEU A 188 -5.54 1.51 -12.84
N ASN A 189 -5.62 2.47 -13.77
CA ASN A 189 -5.77 2.21 -15.20
C ASN A 189 -4.46 1.76 -15.88
N THR A 190 -3.36 1.83 -15.15
CA THR A 190 -2.03 1.39 -15.61
C THR A 190 -1.56 0.20 -14.77
N LYS A 191 -0.41 -0.38 -15.11
CA LYS A 191 0.25 -1.36 -14.24
C LYS A 191 0.69 -0.68 -12.93
N PHE A 192 0.43 -1.34 -11.81
CA PHE A 192 0.83 -0.89 -10.48
C PHE A 192 1.60 -1.98 -9.73
N VAL A 193 2.30 -1.57 -8.69
CA VAL A 193 3.03 -2.48 -7.80
C VAL A 193 2.10 -2.94 -6.69
N LYS A 194 1.88 -4.25 -6.59
CA LYS A 194 1.17 -4.89 -5.48
C LYS A 194 2.18 -5.39 -4.46
N VAL A 195 2.01 -4.96 -3.22
CA VAL A 195 2.74 -5.47 -2.05
C VAL A 195 1.74 -6.22 -1.18
N ALA A 196 1.82 -7.55 -1.20
CA ALA A 196 0.87 -8.41 -0.50
C ALA A 196 1.45 -8.92 0.81
N PHE A 197 0.71 -8.72 1.89
CA PHE A 197 1.00 -9.23 3.23
C PHE A 197 -0.07 -10.21 3.67
N ARG A 198 0.32 -11.18 4.48
CA ARG A 198 -0.63 -11.94 5.29
C ARG A 198 -0.61 -11.36 6.69
N MET A 199 -1.77 -11.00 7.21
CA MET A 199 -1.98 -10.53 8.58
C MET A 199 -2.74 -11.59 9.37
N THR A 200 -2.35 -11.77 10.62
CA THR A 200 -3.09 -12.57 11.62
C THR A 200 -3.35 -11.71 12.85
N ILE A 201 -4.54 -11.79 13.41
CA ILE A 201 -4.97 -11.03 14.58
C ILE A 201 -5.36 -12.04 15.66
N GLY A 202 -4.56 -12.13 16.73
CA GLY A 202 -4.77 -13.14 17.78
C GLY A 202 -4.72 -14.55 17.20
N ASN A 203 -5.81 -15.28 17.36
CA ASN A 203 -6.02 -16.62 16.81
C ASN A 203 -6.93 -16.64 15.57
N LEU A 204 -7.23 -15.48 15.03
CA LEU A 204 -8.12 -15.26 13.86
C LEU A 204 -7.32 -15.25 12.55
#